data_6f42cf13e93722cdc389be7787649f4d
#
_entry.id   6f42cf13e93722cdc389be7787649f4d
#
_cell.length_a   1.000
_cell.length_b   1.000
_cell.length_c   1.000
_cell.angle_alpha   90.00
_cell.angle_beta   90.00
_cell.angle_gamma   90.00
#
_symmetry.space_group_name_H-M   'P 1'
#
loop_
_entity.id
_entity.type
_entity.pdbx_description
1 polymer ?
#
loop_
_entity_poly.entity_id
_entity_poly.type
_entity_poly.pdbx_seq_one_letter_code
_entity_poly.pdbx_strand_id
1 'polypeptide(L)'
;MYIKYLCIIIFLTCCNNLSVTKLPYFISPDFTPNWINNYSKNDSLHKIEDFSFINQNNKIIDNSYIKNKIVVSNFFFTTCPSICPNMTSNLKILQEKFNHTEEVIILSHSVTPWIDSVRKLKSYEKLYDINSKTWNLLTGDKNKIYNLARKSYFAEE
;
A
#
# COMPACT_ATOMS: atom_id res chain seq x y z
N MET A 1 35.59 -33.54 36.84
CA MET A 1 35.71 -32.11 36.44
C MET A 1 35.13 -31.79 35.06
N TYR A 2 34.79 -32.78 34.24
CA TYR A 2 34.28 -32.60 32.87
C TYR A 2 32.75 -32.49 32.77
N ILE A 3 31.96 -32.93 33.77
CA ILE A 3 30.47 -32.90 33.75
C ILE A 3 29.92 -31.47 33.88
N LYS A 4 30.64 -30.55 34.56
CA LYS A 4 30.20 -29.14 34.70
C LYS A 4 30.25 -28.33 33.40
N TYR A 5 31.08 -28.72 32.43
CA TYR A 5 31.18 -28.03 31.15
C TYR A 5 30.17 -28.55 30.11
N LEU A 6 29.70 -29.79 30.29
CA LEU A 6 28.70 -30.39 29.39
C LEU A 6 27.31 -29.69 29.52
N CYS A 7 26.94 -29.24 30.72
CA CYS A 7 25.67 -28.52 30.95
C CYS A 7 25.66 -27.11 30.35
N ILE A 8 26.80 -26.46 30.12
CA ILE A 8 26.89 -25.09 29.58
C ILE A 8 26.68 -25.09 28.08
N ILE A 9 27.04 -26.17 27.38
CA ILE A 9 26.91 -26.28 25.91
C ILE A 9 25.47 -26.50 25.47
N ILE A 10 24.61 -27.11 26.31
CA ILE A 10 23.20 -27.40 25.97
C ILE A 10 22.32 -26.15 26.00
N PHE A 11 22.73 -25.06 26.65
CA PHE A 11 21.93 -23.84 26.74
C PHE A 11 22.08 -22.87 25.54
N LEU A 12 23.00 -23.15 24.61
CA LEU A 12 23.27 -22.27 23.47
C LEU A 12 22.55 -22.65 22.15
N THR A 13 21.70 -23.68 22.16
CA THR A 13 20.95 -24.13 20.96
C THR A 13 19.48 -23.76 21.00
N CYS A 14 19.10 -22.70 21.71
CA CYS A 14 17.78 -22.10 21.56
C CYS A 14 17.80 -21.22 20.29
N CYS A 15 17.91 -21.85 19.11
CA CYS A 15 17.61 -21.20 17.84
C CYS A 15 16.15 -20.79 17.87
N ASN A 16 15.90 -19.49 18.07
CA ASN A 16 14.62 -18.89 17.76
C ASN A 16 14.35 -19.11 16.28
N ASN A 17 13.56 -20.13 15.95
CA ASN A 17 12.87 -20.19 14.68
C ASN A 17 11.90 -19.00 14.66
N LEU A 18 12.34 -17.88 14.13
CA LEU A 18 11.46 -16.80 13.70
C LEU A 18 10.59 -17.41 12.60
N SER A 19 9.43 -17.94 13.00
CA SER A 19 8.40 -18.33 12.04
C SER A 19 7.98 -17.05 11.35
N VAL A 20 8.42 -16.89 10.10
CA VAL A 20 7.93 -15.81 9.24
C VAL A 20 6.43 -16.04 9.10
N THR A 21 5.65 -15.23 9.80
CA THR A 21 4.19 -15.26 9.69
C THR A 21 3.85 -14.82 8.27
N LYS A 22 3.40 -15.76 7.45
CA LYS A 22 2.94 -15.45 6.09
C LYS A 22 1.69 -14.57 6.20
N LEU A 23 1.58 -13.59 5.30
CA LEU A 23 0.37 -12.78 5.19
C LEU A 23 -0.69 -13.56 4.40
N PRO A 24 -1.98 -13.41 4.73
CA PRO A 24 -3.06 -14.00 3.95
C PRO A 24 -3.25 -13.27 2.63
N TYR A 25 -3.86 -13.98 1.66
CA TYR A 25 -4.39 -13.39 0.43
C TYR A 25 -5.88 -13.13 0.58
N PHE A 26 -6.35 -12.06 -0.05
CA PHE A 26 -7.77 -11.72 -0.16
C PHE A 26 -8.15 -11.82 -1.63
N ILE A 27 -9.11 -12.67 -1.96
CA ILE A 27 -9.50 -12.97 -3.35
C ILE A 27 -10.92 -12.53 -3.69
N SER A 28 -11.65 -12.00 -2.70
CA SER A 28 -13.06 -11.62 -2.82
C SER A 28 -13.40 -10.42 -1.92
N PRO A 29 -14.48 -9.70 -2.23
CA PRO A 29 -14.91 -8.49 -1.50
C PRO A 29 -15.30 -8.71 -0.04
N ASP A 30 -15.57 -9.94 0.37
CA ASP A 30 -15.89 -10.30 1.76
C ASP A 30 -14.66 -10.30 2.69
N PHE A 31 -13.47 -10.06 2.13
CA PHE A 31 -12.21 -10.03 2.85
C PHE A 31 -11.94 -11.28 3.71
N THR A 32 -12.44 -12.44 3.30
CA THR A 32 -12.09 -13.71 3.94
C THR A 32 -10.60 -14.01 3.71
N PRO A 33 -9.78 -14.13 4.77
CA PRO A 33 -8.35 -14.35 4.62
C PRO A 33 -8.05 -15.77 4.14
N ASN A 34 -7.28 -15.89 3.09
CA ASN A 34 -6.79 -17.17 2.55
C ASN A 34 -5.33 -17.40 2.91
N TRP A 35 -5.05 -18.41 3.72
CA TRP A 35 -3.71 -18.79 4.15
C TRP A 35 -3.15 -19.87 3.23
N ILE A 36 -2.37 -19.47 2.23
CA ILE A 36 -1.79 -20.39 1.25
C ILE A 36 -0.42 -20.84 1.74
N ASN A 37 -0.34 -22.10 2.18
CA ASN A 37 0.91 -22.69 2.67
C ASN A 37 1.87 -23.08 1.53
N ASN A 38 1.35 -23.49 0.38
CA ASN A 38 2.12 -23.87 -0.80
C ASN A 38 1.49 -23.20 -2.02
N TYR A 39 2.15 -22.16 -2.53
CA TYR A 39 1.75 -21.49 -3.76
C TYR A 39 2.08 -22.39 -4.96
N SER A 40 1.06 -22.88 -5.66
CA SER A 40 1.21 -23.47 -6.97
C SER A 40 1.14 -22.36 -8.03
N LYS A 41 1.99 -22.45 -9.07
CA LYS A 41 2.01 -21.50 -10.18
C LYS A 41 0.65 -21.41 -10.92
N ASN A 42 -0.23 -22.38 -10.68
CA ASN A 42 -1.56 -22.49 -11.28
C ASN A 42 -2.68 -21.87 -10.41
N ASP A 43 -2.36 -21.40 -9.20
CA ASP A 43 -3.37 -20.77 -8.36
C ASP A 43 -3.71 -19.38 -8.92
N SER A 44 -4.99 -19.20 -9.25
CA SER A 44 -5.54 -17.92 -9.71
C SER A 44 -5.66 -16.96 -8.52
N LEU A 45 -4.53 -16.36 -8.11
CA LEU A 45 -4.56 -15.33 -7.08
C LEU A 45 -5.09 -14.02 -7.64
N HIS A 46 -5.89 -13.33 -6.84
CA HIS A 46 -6.29 -11.96 -7.14
C HIS A 46 -5.06 -11.05 -7.22
N LYS A 47 -5.03 -10.20 -8.23
CA LYS A 47 -3.96 -9.23 -8.46
C LYS A 47 -4.57 -7.87 -8.79
N ILE A 48 -3.85 -6.82 -8.42
CA ILE A 48 -4.19 -5.47 -8.87
C ILE A 48 -4.04 -5.41 -10.38
N GLU A 49 -5.11 -5.02 -11.08
CA GLU A 49 -5.12 -4.82 -12.53
C GLU A 49 -4.09 -3.75 -12.96
N ASP A 50 -3.70 -3.79 -14.22
CA ASP A 50 -2.81 -2.79 -14.78
C ASP A 50 -3.47 -1.42 -14.77
N PHE A 51 -2.74 -0.43 -14.28
CA PHE A 51 -3.17 0.95 -14.24
C PHE A 51 -2.08 1.91 -14.71
N SER A 52 -2.51 3.09 -15.12
CA SER A 52 -1.62 4.20 -15.45
C SER A 52 -2.34 5.50 -15.17
N PHE A 53 -1.87 6.25 -14.19
CA PHE A 53 -2.43 7.53 -13.76
C PHE A 53 -1.36 8.59 -13.66
N ILE A 54 -1.77 9.86 -13.54
CA ILE A 54 -0.87 11.00 -13.44
C ILE A 54 -0.85 11.49 -11.99
N ASN A 55 0.33 11.75 -11.46
CA ASN A 55 0.46 12.28 -10.10
C ASN A 55 0.47 13.81 -10.05
N GLN A 56 0.52 14.37 -8.83
CA GLN A 56 0.60 15.81 -8.56
C GLN A 56 1.83 16.53 -9.14
N ASN A 57 2.82 15.79 -9.62
CA ASN A 57 4.01 16.31 -10.31
C ASN A 57 3.98 16.06 -11.82
N ASN A 58 2.79 15.73 -12.37
CA ASN A 58 2.59 15.40 -13.79
C ASN A 58 3.43 14.23 -14.29
N LYS A 59 3.73 13.25 -13.39
CA LYS A 59 4.45 12.03 -13.74
C LYS A 59 3.48 10.87 -13.82
N ILE A 60 3.72 9.96 -14.75
CA ILE A 60 2.96 8.70 -14.86
C ILE A 60 3.37 7.77 -13.73
N ILE A 61 2.38 7.20 -13.06
CA ILE A 61 2.50 6.16 -12.04
C ILE A 61 1.70 4.96 -12.52
N ASP A 62 2.38 3.84 -12.65
CA ASP A 62 1.84 2.58 -13.17
C ASP A 62 2.34 1.37 -12.37
N ASN A 63 2.04 0.16 -12.83
CA ASN A 63 2.45 -1.08 -12.17
C ASN A 63 3.98 -1.25 -12.08
N SER A 64 4.75 -0.63 -12.97
CA SER A 64 6.22 -0.69 -12.89
C SER A 64 6.74 0.11 -11.68
N TYR A 65 6.08 1.21 -11.36
CA TYR A 65 6.44 2.06 -10.21
C TYR A 65 6.22 1.35 -8.86
N ILE A 66 5.22 0.47 -8.76
CA ILE A 66 4.86 -0.24 -7.53
C ILE A 66 5.58 -1.59 -7.36
N LYS A 67 6.31 -2.03 -8.38
CA LYS A 67 6.98 -3.34 -8.36
C LYS A 67 7.94 -3.47 -7.17
N ASN A 68 7.82 -4.57 -6.43
CA ASN A 68 8.62 -4.87 -5.24
C ASN A 68 8.46 -3.84 -4.09
N LYS A 69 7.31 -3.16 -4.02
CA LYS A 69 7.00 -2.20 -2.96
C LYS A 69 5.78 -2.63 -2.17
N ILE A 70 5.72 -2.21 -0.92
CA ILE A 70 4.52 -2.24 -0.11
C ILE A 70 3.70 -0.99 -0.46
N VAL A 71 2.49 -1.20 -0.96
CA VAL A 71 1.61 -0.12 -1.41
C VAL A 71 0.47 0.07 -0.43
N VAL A 72 0.33 1.27 0.08
CA VAL A 72 -0.85 1.69 0.83
C VAL A 72 -1.73 2.50 -0.12
N SER A 73 -2.85 1.92 -0.52
CA SER A 73 -3.81 2.57 -1.42
C SER A 73 -5.01 3.10 -0.67
N ASN A 74 -5.47 4.30 -1.05
CA ASN A 74 -6.72 4.87 -0.60
C ASN A 74 -7.41 5.69 -1.71
N PHE A 75 -8.69 5.96 -1.50
CA PHE A 75 -9.50 6.75 -2.40
C PHE A 75 -9.97 8.03 -1.67
N PHE A 76 -9.83 9.18 -2.32
CA PHE A 76 -10.09 10.48 -1.71
C PHE A 76 -10.58 11.50 -2.75
N PHE A 77 -10.93 12.69 -2.30
CA PHE A 77 -11.08 13.87 -3.15
C PHE A 77 -10.71 15.15 -2.38
N THR A 78 -10.13 16.12 -3.08
CA THR A 78 -9.51 17.30 -2.44
C THR A 78 -10.49 18.22 -1.75
N THR A 79 -11.77 18.18 -2.12
CA THR A 79 -12.84 19.03 -1.57
C THR A 79 -13.69 18.33 -0.49
N CYS A 80 -13.26 17.16 -0.02
CA CYS A 80 -13.95 16.44 1.05
C CYS A 80 -13.86 17.21 2.39
N PRO A 81 -15.01 17.56 3.00
CA PRO A 81 -14.98 18.36 4.23
C PRO A 81 -14.91 17.53 5.52
N SER A 82 -14.92 16.21 5.42
CA SER A 82 -15.16 15.34 6.57
C SER A 82 -14.03 14.31 6.75
N ILE A 83 -14.17 13.13 6.16
CA ILE A 83 -13.30 11.98 6.43
C ILE A 83 -11.89 12.11 5.81
N CYS A 84 -11.76 12.72 4.63
CA CYS A 84 -10.48 12.79 3.93
C CYS A 84 -9.40 13.57 4.69
N PRO A 85 -9.67 14.70 5.37
CA PRO A 85 -8.68 15.34 6.21
C PRO A 85 -8.11 14.44 7.29
N ASN A 86 -8.96 13.69 8.00
CA ASN A 86 -8.52 12.75 9.04
C ASN A 86 -7.72 11.59 8.46
N MET A 87 -8.17 11.03 7.34
CA MET A 87 -7.45 9.98 6.61
C MET A 87 -6.07 10.49 6.15
N THR A 88 -5.99 11.70 5.60
CA THR A 88 -4.73 12.32 5.19
C THR A 88 -3.78 12.53 6.37
N SER A 89 -4.28 12.97 7.51
CA SER A 89 -3.47 13.12 8.74
C SER A 89 -2.90 11.77 9.21
N ASN A 90 -3.69 10.70 9.17
CA ASN A 90 -3.22 9.36 9.51
C ASN A 90 -2.18 8.82 8.52
N LEU A 91 -2.37 9.06 7.22
CA LEU A 91 -1.40 8.72 6.19
C LEU A 91 -0.11 9.54 6.30
N LYS A 92 -0.19 10.76 6.80
CA LYS A 92 1.00 11.57 7.10
C LYS A 92 1.86 10.93 8.20
N ILE A 93 1.23 10.42 9.28
CA ILE A 93 1.95 9.66 10.33
C ILE A 93 2.65 8.44 9.73
N LEU A 94 1.96 7.73 8.83
CA LEU A 94 2.56 6.58 8.12
C LEU A 94 3.74 7.02 7.25
N GLN A 95 3.59 8.09 6.49
CA GLN A 95 4.66 8.65 5.67
C GLN A 95 5.90 8.98 6.51
N GLU A 96 5.73 9.64 7.64
CA GLU A 96 6.82 10.01 8.54
C GLU A 96 7.53 8.79 9.12
N LYS A 97 6.77 7.75 9.49
CA LYS A 97 7.32 6.51 10.02
C LYS A 97 8.21 5.78 9.01
N PHE A 98 7.88 5.84 7.72
CA PHE A 98 8.58 5.13 6.65
C PHE A 98 9.36 6.05 5.71
N ASN A 99 9.66 7.29 6.11
CA ASN A 99 10.37 8.28 5.28
C ASN A 99 11.82 7.91 4.93
N HIS A 100 12.38 6.93 5.64
CA HIS A 100 13.75 6.44 5.48
C HIS A 100 13.87 5.30 4.43
N THR A 101 12.76 4.83 3.87
CA THR A 101 12.74 3.76 2.86
C THR A 101 11.86 4.15 1.67
N GLU A 102 12.24 3.65 0.49
CA GLU A 102 11.41 3.72 -0.71
C GLU A 102 10.60 2.44 -0.96
N GLU A 103 10.69 1.48 -0.06
CA GLU A 103 9.95 0.22 -0.15
C GLU A 103 8.47 0.36 0.19
N VAL A 104 8.11 1.38 0.99
CA VAL A 104 6.73 1.68 1.36
C VAL A 104 6.28 2.96 0.66
N ILE A 105 5.22 2.86 -0.13
CA ILE A 105 4.66 3.99 -0.87
C ILE A 105 3.15 4.12 -0.61
N ILE A 106 2.66 5.34 -0.72
CA ILE A 106 1.25 5.66 -0.59
C ILE A 106 0.73 6.13 -1.95
N LEU A 107 -0.39 5.54 -2.40
CA LEU A 107 -1.12 5.93 -3.60
C LEU A 107 -2.53 6.37 -3.21
N SER A 108 -2.80 7.66 -3.32
CA SER A 108 -4.13 8.23 -3.08
C SER A 108 -4.80 8.53 -4.41
N HIS A 109 -5.83 7.75 -4.77
CA HIS A 109 -6.56 7.87 -6.02
C HIS A 109 -7.72 8.85 -5.86
N SER A 110 -7.75 9.92 -6.66
CA SER A 110 -8.90 10.84 -6.64
C SER A 110 -10.13 10.19 -7.27
N VAL A 111 -11.25 10.20 -6.54
CA VAL A 111 -12.56 9.75 -7.06
C VAL A 111 -13.34 10.86 -7.76
N THR A 112 -12.80 12.08 -7.78
CA THR A 112 -13.35 13.22 -8.52
C THR A 112 -12.33 13.81 -9.51
N PRO A 113 -11.77 13.01 -10.44
CA PRO A 113 -10.68 13.47 -11.31
C PRO A 113 -11.06 14.66 -12.20
N TRP A 114 -12.33 14.91 -12.44
CA TRP A 114 -12.83 16.11 -13.15
C TRP A 114 -12.71 17.40 -12.34
N ILE A 115 -12.54 17.31 -11.01
CA ILE A 115 -12.26 18.44 -10.09
C ILE A 115 -10.78 18.45 -9.74
N ASP A 116 -10.21 17.28 -9.45
CA ASP A 116 -8.86 17.09 -8.92
C ASP A 116 -7.83 17.03 -10.05
N SER A 117 -7.62 18.16 -10.72
CA SER A 117 -6.53 18.31 -11.69
C SER A 117 -5.15 18.19 -11.01
N VAL A 118 -4.09 17.95 -11.80
CA VAL A 118 -2.69 17.94 -11.33
C VAL A 118 -2.38 19.17 -10.47
N ARG A 119 -2.84 20.36 -10.91
CA ARG A 119 -2.66 21.61 -10.16
C ARG A 119 -3.37 21.58 -8.80
N LYS A 120 -4.58 21.03 -8.76
CA LYS A 120 -5.36 20.92 -7.52
C LYS A 120 -4.71 19.92 -6.55
N LEU A 121 -4.26 18.79 -7.06
CA LEU A 121 -3.49 17.80 -6.29
C LEU A 121 -2.16 18.41 -5.76
N LYS A 122 -1.49 19.24 -6.56
CA LYS A 122 -0.27 19.93 -6.11
C LYS A 122 -0.55 20.95 -4.99
N SER A 123 -1.69 21.60 -5.02
CA SER A 123 -2.12 22.47 -3.91
C SER A 123 -2.44 21.67 -2.65
N TYR A 124 -3.06 20.51 -2.79
CA TYR A 124 -3.36 19.59 -1.69
C TYR A 124 -2.07 19.02 -1.06
N GLU A 125 -1.10 18.62 -1.89
CA GLU A 125 0.24 18.20 -1.43
C GLU A 125 0.88 19.27 -0.53
N LYS A 126 0.85 20.52 -0.97
CA LYS A 126 1.42 21.64 -0.19
C LYS A 126 0.66 21.88 1.11
N LEU A 127 -0.68 21.82 1.08
CA LEU A 127 -1.54 22.05 2.24
C LEU A 127 -1.25 21.05 3.37
N TYR A 128 -1.01 19.79 3.01
CA TYR A 128 -0.77 18.70 3.97
C TYR A 128 0.71 18.32 4.12
N ASP A 129 1.62 19.08 3.51
CA ASP A 129 3.06 18.80 3.54
C ASP A 129 3.39 17.34 3.16
N ILE A 130 2.83 16.88 2.03
CA ILE A 130 3.01 15.53 1.51
C ILE A 130 4.37 15.41 0.79
N ASN A 131 5.14 14.38 1.13
CA ASN A 131 6.39 14.07 0.44
C ASN A 131 6.12 13.22 -0.82
N SER A 132 6.23 13.82 -1.98
CA SER A 132 5.94 13.15 -3.27
C SER A 132 6.94 12.04 -3.67
N LYS A 133 8.01 11.81 -2.92
CA LYS A 133 8.90 10.66 -3.13
C LYS A 133 8.23 9.35 -2.73
N THR A 134 7.45 9.39 -1.65
CA THR A 134 6.81 8.20 -1.07
C THR A 134 5.29 8.23 -1.14
N TRP A 135 4.68 9.38 -1.44
CA TRP A 135 3.23 9.54 -1.52
C TRP A 135 2.78 10.25 -2.79
N ASN A 136 2.08 9.52 -3.65
CA ASN A 136 1.56 10.03 -4.90
C ASN A 136 0.04 10.22 -4.82
N LEU A 137 -0.41 11.43 -5.12
CA LEU A 137 -1.81 11.77 -5.31
C LEU A 137 -2.13 11.61 -6.79
N LEU A 138 -3.09 10.74 -7.13
CA LEU A 138 -3.32 10.28 -8.49
C LEU A 138 -4.63 10.81 -9.04
N THR A 139 -4.60 11.23 -10.31
CA THR A 139 -5.77 11.60 -11.11
C THR A 139 -5.67 10.99 -12.49
N GLY A 140 -6.79 10.94 -13.22
CA GLY A 140 -6.82 10.35 -14.56
C GLY A 140 -8.23 10.11 -15.07
N ASP A 141 -8.41 9.11 -15.90
CA ASP A 141 -9.73 8.72 -16.40
C ASP A 141 -10.61 8.18 -15.27
N LYS A 142 -11.81 8.73 -15.11
CA LYS A 142 -12.77 8.36 -14.07
C LYS A 142 -13.09 6.87 -14.09
N ASN A 143 -13.41 6.34 -15.28
CA ASN A 143 -13.84 4.96 -15.39
C ASN A 143 -12.73 3.98 -15.02
N LYS A 144 -11.48 4.29 -15.39
CA LYS A 144 -10.31 3.50 -15.02
C LYS A 144 -10.07 3.52 -13.51
N ILE A 145 -10.20 4.67 -12.85
CA ILE A 145 -10.05 4.79 -11.39
C ILE A 145 -11.12 3.98 -10.68
N TYR A 146 -12.39 4.12 -11.07
CA TYR A 146 -13.51 3.41 -10.47
C TYR A 146 -13.45 1.90 -10.72
N ASN A 147 -13.04 1.46 -11.93
CA ASN A 147 -12.83 0.05 -12.20
C ASN A 147 -11.71 -0.53 -11.34
N LEU A 148 -10.59 0.19 -11.18
CA LEU A 148 -9.49 -0.21 -10.30
C LEU A 148 -9.97 -0.34 -8.85
N ALA A 149 -10.75 0.64 -8.36
CA ALA A 149 -11.31 0.62 -7.01
C ALA A 149 -12.16 -0.62 -6.76
N ARG A 150 -13.10 -0.91 -7.65
CA ARG A 150 -14.05 -2.02 -7.51
C ARG A 150 -13.41 -3.38 -7.72
N LYS A 151 -12.70 -3.54 -8.83
CA LYS A 151 -12.20 -4.86 -9.25
C LYS A 151 -10.90 -5.26 -8.56
N SER A 152 -10.02 -4.30 -8.30
CA SER A 152 -8.69 -4.59 -7.76
C SER A 152 -8.62 -4.39 -6.25
N TYR A 153 -9.31 -3.39 -5.72
CA TYR A 153 -9.25 -3.05 -4.29
C TYR A 153 -10.53 -3.41 -3.53
N PHE A 154 -11.56 -3.93 -4.20
CA PHE A 154 -12.85 -4.25 -3.58
C PHE A 154 -13.44 -3.09 -2.75
N ALA A 155 -13.18 -1.85 -3.17
CA ALA A 155 -13.55 -0.67 -2.39
C ALA A 155 -15.05 -0.36 -2.41
N GLU A 156 -15.78 -0.87 -3.40
CA GLU A 156 -17.24 -0.66 -3.59
C GLU A 156 -17.80 -1.74 -4.52
N GLU A 157 -18.99 -2.24 -4.24
CA GLU A 157 -19.79 -3.09 -5.12
C GLU A 157 -20.69 -2.27 -6.06
#